data_bee5d6ec0f2de0a2432c481d1f9a8381
#
_entry.id   bee5d6ec0f2de0a2432c481d1f9a8381
#
_cell.length_a   1.000
_cell.length_b   1.000
_cell.length_c   1.000
_cell.angle_alpha   90.00
_cell.angle_beta   90.00
_cell.angle_gamma   90.00
#
_symmetry.space_group_name_H-M   'P 1'
#
loop_
_entity.id
_entity.type
_entity.pdbx_description
1 polymer ?
#
loop_
_entity_poly.entity_id
_entity_poly.type
_entity_poly.pdbx_seq_one_letter_code
_entity_poly.pdbx_strand_id
1 'polypeptide(L)'
;MSEKKWNLREKDSCRWDLVSLGEVMLRLDPGDFRVATARQFHVFEGGGEYNVARGLKRCFGLNTAVVTALADNSIGRLVEDLMYQGGVDQSHVRWVKYDGVGRTVRNGLNFTERGFGVRAAAGCSDRGYTAVSQLAAGQIDWQKIFAQEGSRWFHTGGIFAALSATTPEVAAEAMDAARRHGTWISYDLNYRESLWKANGGKQQATRVNRELVRNVDVLIGNEEDFTAALGFEVENTDEHLSQLEIDSYRRMIERVVSEFPNVKIVGTTLRNARTASANDWSAIAWHDGKLYGSIERPGLEIYDRIGGGDSFCSGLIYGLLTDHDLQWAVECGAAHGALAMTTPGDVSMATLADVERVMKGGGARVAR
;
A
#
# COMPACT_ATOMS: atom_id res chain seq x y z
N MET A 1 -17.08 21.92 20.38
CA MET A 1 -16.10 21.29 19.47
C MET A 1 -15.96 19.87 19.98
N SER A 2 -16.28 18.83 19.18
CA SER A 2 -16.02 17.44 19.59
C SER A 2 -14.50 17.25 19.76
N GLU A 3 -14.08 16.59 20.83
CA GLU A 3 -12.68 16.18 20.97
C GLU A 3 -12.28 15.36 19.72
N LYS A 4 -11.16 15.75 19.08
CA LYS A 4 -10.61 14.98 17.94
C LYS A 4 -10.16 13.63 18.45
N LYS A 5 -10.57 12.56 17.76
CA LYS A 5 -10.19 11.18 18.12
C LYS A 5 -8.71 10.91 17.86
N TRP A 6 -8.15 11.56 16.83
CA TRP A 6 -6.78 11.36 16.41
C TRP A 6 -6.00 12.68 16.46
N ASN A 7 -4.82 12.66 17.07
CA ASN A 7 -3.95 13.85 17.16
C ASN A 7 -3.20 14.07 15.84
N LEU A 8 -3.94 14.44 14.79
CA LEU A 8 -3.40 14.74 13.46
C LEU A 8 -3.18 16.24 13.31
N ARG A 9 -2.22 16.62 12.47
CA ARG A 9 -2.03 18.02 12.05
C ARG A 9 -3.31 18.57 11.45
N GLU A 10 -3.54 19.88 11.68
CA GLU A 10 -4.71 20.57 11.13
C GLU A 10 -4.64 20.58 9.60
N LYS A 11 -5.79 20.38 8.96
CA LYS A 11 -5.90 20.33 7.50
C LYS A 11 -5.41 21.65 6.88
N ASP A 12 -5.79 22.76 7.43
CA ASP A 12 -5.47 24.10 6.92
C ASP A 12 -3.99 24.49 7.11
N SER A 13 -3.24 23.73 7.93
CA SER A 13 -1.81 23.92 8.13
C SER A 13 -0.94 23.04 7.20
N CYS A 14 -1.56 22.27 6.33
CA CYS A 14 -0.88 21.31 5.46
C CYS A 14 -1.40 21.44 4.03
N ARG A 15 -0.47 21.48 3.08
CA ARG A 15 -0.80 21.36 1.65
C ARG A 15 -1.32 19.96 1.30
N TRP A 16 -0.77 18.95 1.96
CA TRP A 16 -1.04 17.55 1.65
C TRP A 16 -1.82 16.87 2.77
N ASP A 17 -2.86 16.16 2.42
CA ASP A 17 -3.47 15.18 3.32
C ASP A 17 -2.57 13.96 3.47
N LEU A 18 -1.92 13.52 2.36
CA LEU A 18 -0.94 12.45 2.39
C LEU A 18 0.17 12.68 1.37
N VAL A 19 1.41 12.37 1.78
CA VAL A 19 2.56 12.18 0.89
C VAL A 19 3.00 10.71 0.96
N SER A 20 3.15 10.06 -0.21
CA SER A 20 3.71 8.70 -0.28
C SER A 20 5.13 8.70 -0.82
N LEU A 21 5.95 7.73 -0.38
CA LEU A 21 7.28 7.45 -0.90
C LEU A 21 7.33 6.03 -1.41
N GLY A 22 7.54 5.85 -2.71
CA GLY A 22 7.60 4.52 -3.29
C GLY A 22 7.89 4.50 -4.79
N GLU A 23 7.93 3.31 -5.35
CA GLU A 23 8.09 3.12 -6.78
C GLU A 23 6.76 3.28 -7.50
N VAL A 24 6.79 3.99 -8.64
CA VAL A 24 5.70 3.94 -9.63
C VAL A 24 6.25 3.30 -10.88
N MET A 25 5.57 2.25 -11.34
CA MET A 25 6.00 1.44 -12.48
C MET A 25 4.85 1.18 -13.45
N LEU A 26 5.17 0.67 -14.63
CA LEU A 26 4.17 0.14 -15.55
C LEU A 26 3.84 -1.31 -15.21
N ARG A 27 2.55 -1.59 -15.06
CA ARG A 27 2.01 -2.93 -15.12
C ARG A 27 1.56 -3.24 -16.54
N LEU A 28 2.04 -4.35 -17.07
CA LEU A 28 1.71 -4.90 -18.38
C LEU A 28 0.84 -6.14 -18.18
N ASP A 29 -0.45 -6.01 -18.47
CA ASP A 29 -1.46 -7.06 -18.29
C ASP A 29 -1.80 -7.69 -19.65
N PRO A 30 -1.57 -9.01 -19.87
CA PRO A 30 -1.86 -9.68 -21.12
C PRO A 30 -3.37 -9.94 -21.35
N GLY A 31 -4.24 -9.45 -20.46
CA GLY A 31 -5.68 -9.77 -20.48
C GLY A 31 -5.93 -11.25 -20.18
N ASP A 32 -6.61 -11.93 -21.10
CA ASP A 32 -6.95 -13.35 -20.93
C ASP A 32 -5.80 -14.30 -21.33
N PHE A 33 -4.73 -13.75 -21.91
CA PHE A 33 -3.56 -14.52 -22.34
C PHE A 33 -2.53 -14.70 -21.22
N ARG A 34 -1.52 -15.51 -21.51
CA ARG A 34 -0.30 -15.61 -20.70
C ARG A 34 0.75 -14.65 -21.23
N VAL A 35 1.62 -14.14 -20.38
CA VAL A 35 2.74 -13.26 -20.78
C VAL A 35 3.54 -13.86 -21.94
N ALA A 36 3.88 -15.15 -21.85
CA ALA A 36 4.68 -15.85 -22.85
C ALA A 36 3.99 -15.98 -24.23
N THR A 37 2.67 -15.82 -24.31
CA THR A 37 1.89 -16.00 -25.54
C THR A 37 1.18 -14.71 -25.97
N ALA A 38 1.28 -13.64 -25.17
CA ALA A 38 0.65 -12.36 -25.49
C ALA A 38 1.22 -11.70 -26.74
N ARG A 39 0.37 -10.96 -27.45
CA ARG A 39 0.77 -10.13 -28.60
C ARG A 39 0.40 -8.66 -28.38
N GLN A 40 -0.29 -8.40 -27.26
CA GLN A 40 -0.66 -7.06 -26.79
C GLN A 40 -0.77 -7.08 -25.26
N PHE A 41 -0.65 -5.92 -24.65
CA PHE A 41 -0.80 -5.72 -23.22
C PHE A 41 -1.66 -4.50 -22.95
N HIS A 42 -2.55 -4.59 -21.98
CA HIS A 42 -3.12 -3.41 -21.34
C HIS A 42 -2.06 -2.84 -20.40
N VAL A 43 -1.95 -1.53 -20.39
CA VAL A 43 -0.94 -0.81 -19.60
C VAL A 43 -1.63 -0.05 -18.49
N PHE A 44 -1.16 -0.29 -17.25
CA PHE A 44 -1.62 0.41 -16.06
C PHE A 44 -0.42 0.97 -15.30
N GLU A 45 -0.62 2.01 -14.53
CA GLU A 45 0.30 2.40 -13.49
C GLU A 45 0.11 1.52 -12.25
N GLY A 46 1.17 1.34 -11.47
CA GLY A 46 1.13 0.59 -10.23
C GLY A 46 2.33 0.90 -9.33
N GLY A 47 2.16 0.57 -8.07
CA GLY A 47 3.14 0.75 -7.00
C GLY A 47 2.41 0.92 -5.69
N GLY A 48 2.69 0.07 -4.68
CA GLY A 48 1.89 -0.01 -3.46
C GLY A 48 1.61 1.35 -2.84
N GLU A 49 2.66 2.13 -2.63
CA GLU A 49 2.59 3.43 -1.98
C GLU A 49 1.85 4.48 -2.85
N TYR A 50 2.05 4.41 -4.16
CA TYR A 50 1.32 5.24 -5.12
C TYR A 50 -0.16 4.86 -5.18
N ASN A 51 -0.48 3.56 -5.18
CA ASN A 51 -1.85 3.06 -5.20
C ASN A 51 -2.66 3.59 -4.01
N VAL A 52 -2.02 3.68 -2.81
CA VAL A 52 -2.62 4.29 -1.62
C VAL A 52 -2.91 5.78 -1.85
N ALA A 53 -1.92 6.55 -2.32
CA ALA A 53 -2.09 7.98 -2.60
C ALA A 53 -3.17 8.24 -3.67
N ARG A 54 -3.21 7.42 -4.72
CA ARG A 54 -4.20 7.51 -5.79
C ARG A 54 -5.60 7.14 -5.31
N GLY A 55 -5.74 6.10 -4.49
CA GLY A 55 -7.01 5.73 -3.86
C GLY A 55 -7.57 6.89 -3.03
N LEU A 56 -6.74 7.50 -2.19
CA LEU A 56 -7.11 8.69 -1.41
C LEU A 56 -7.50 9.88 -2.29
N LYS A 57 -6.82 10.07 -3.41
CA LYS A 57 -7.15 11.16 -4.36
C LYS A 57 -8.42 10.88 -5.14
N ARG A 58 -8.50 9.76 -5.82
CA ARG A 58 -9.55 9.48 -6.81
C ARG A 58 -10.87 9.04 -6.17
N CYS A 59 -10.81 8.18 -5.16
CA CYS A 59 -12.00 7.70 -4.47
C CYS A 59 -12.50 8.72 -3.43
N PHE A 60 -11.58 9.28 -2.65
CA PHE A 60 -11.91 10.06 -1.45
C PHE A 60 -11.70 11.57 -1.57
N GLY A 61 -11.17 12.06 -2.68
CA GLY A 61 -11.03 13.51 -2.96
C GLY A 61 -9.97 14.24 -2.14
N LEU A 62 -9.05 13.53 -1.49
CA LEU A 62 -7.99 14.14 -0.67
C LEU A 62 -6.84 14.70 -1.53
N ASN A 63 -6.05 15.62 -0.96
CA ASN A 63 -4.87 16.15 -1.61
C ASN A 63 -3.66 15.25 -1.32
N THR A 64 -3.16 14.58 -2.36
CA THR A 64 -2.06 13.63 -2.23
C THR A 64 -0.92 13.95 -3.17
N ALA A 65 0.32 13.64 -2.75
CA ALA A 65 1.52 13.73 -3.56
C ALA A 65 2.33 12.43 -3.47
N VAL A 66 3.14 12.17 -4.48
CA VAL A 66 4.09 11.05 -4.50
C VAL A 66 5.53 11.54 -4.60
N VAL A 67 6.41 10.98 -3.76
CA VAL A 67 7.86 11.10 -3.88
C VAL A 67 8.37 9.82 -4.56
N THR A 68 8.95 9.98 -5.73
CA THR A 68 9.51 8.88 -6.52
C THR A 68 10.60 9.38 -7.45
N ALA A 69 11.23 8.49 -8.22
CA ALA A 69 12.14 8.88 -9.27
C ALA A 69 11.85 8.10 -10.56
N LEU A 70 11.92 8.78 -11.70
CA LEU A 70 11.68 8.23 -13.02
C LEU A 70 12.88 8.49 -13.93
N ALA A 71 13.20 7.54 -14.81
CA ALA A 71 14.15 7.76 -15.89
C ALA A 71 13.50 8.64 -16.98
N ASP A 72 14.20 9.68 -17.41
CA ASP A 72 13.72 10.66 -18.40
C ASP A 72 13.76 10.09 -19.81
N ASN A 73 12.76 9.27 -20.13
CA ASN A 73 12.54 8.65 -21.44
C ASN A 73 11.03 8.49 -21.70
N SER A 74 10.66 7.98 -22.88
CA SER A 74 9.25 7.82 -23.26
C SER A 74 8.46 6.91 -22.31
N ILE A 75 9.10 5.91 -21.66
CA ILE A 75 8.45 5.05 -20.67
C ILE A 75 8.15 5.85 -19.39
N GLY A 76 9.11 6.66 -18.90
CA GLY A 76 8.88 7.56 -17.78
C GLY A 76 7.78 8.57 -18.04
N ARG A 77 7.70 9.11 -19.28
CA ARG A 77 6.63 10.03 -19.66
C ARG A 77 5.26 9.35 -19.73
N LEU A 78 5.19 8.06 -20.11
CA LEU A 78 3.96 7.29 -20.04
C LEU A 78 3.52 7.07 -18.58
N VAL A 79 4.46 6.76 -17.67
CA VAL A 79 4.16 6.68 -16.22
C VAL A 79 3.63 8.02 -15.70
N GLU A 80 4.27 9.13 -16.06
CA GLU A 80 3.85 10.49 -15.71
C GLU A 80 2.41 10.78 -16.16
N ASP A 81 2.07 10.46 -17.41
CA ASP A 81 0.72 10.67 -17.96
C ASP A 81 -0.34 9.85 -17.20
N LEU A 82 -0.06 8.59 -16.92
CA LEU A 82 -0.95 7.74 -16.10
C LEU A 82 -1.12 8.30 -14.67
N MET A 83 -0.04 8.82 -14.07
CA MET A 83 -0.11 9.49 -12.76
C MET A 83 -0.95 10.78 -12.83
N TYR A 84 -0.90 11.54 -13.91
CA TYR A 84 -1.80 12.70 -14.14
C TYR A 84 -3.26 12.28 -14.17
N GLN A 85 -3.60 11.17 -14.82
CA GLN A 85 -4.95 10.59 -14.79
C GLN A 85 -5.38 10.19 -13.37
N GLY A 86 -4.44 9.73 -12.55
CA GLY A 86 -4.63 9.46 -11.13
C GLY A 86 -4.87 10.71 -10.28
N GLY A 87 -4.41 11.88 -10.74
CA GLY A 87 -4.57 13.17 -10.07
C GLY A 87 -3.68 13.34 -8.83
N VAL A 88 -2.72 12.45 -8.60
CA VAL A 88 -1.71 12.56 -7.54
C VAL A 88 -0.68 13.62 -7.96
N ASP A 89 -0.32 14.54 -7.08
CA ASP A 89 0.65 15.59 -7.38
C ASP A 89 2.06 14.99 -7.59
N GLN A 90 2.72 15.45 -8.63
CA GLN A 90 4.01 14.94 -9.11
C GLN A 90 5.16 15.92 -8.91
N SER A 91 4.96 17.00 -8.14
CA SER A 91 5.98 18.04 -7.91
C SER A 91 7.25 17.52 -7.21
N HIS A 92 7.18 16.35 -6.60
CA HIS A 92 8.28 15.67 -5.92
C HIS A 92 8.84 14.48 -6.71
N VAL A 93 8.51 14.35 -7.99
CA VAL A 93 9.11 13.35 -8.88
C VAL A 93 10.51 13.81 -9.28
N ARG A 94 11.52 12.97 -9.02
CA ARG A 94 12.89 13.19 -9.46
C ARG A 94 13.13 12.57 -10.83
N TRP A 95 13.46 13.38 -11.81
CA TRP A 95 13.85 12.91 -13.13
C TRP A 95 15.33 12.60 -13.21
N VAL A 96 15.67 11.39 -13.66
CA VAL A 96 17.04 10.92 -13.78
C VAL A 96 17.38 10.80 -15.25
N LYS A 97 18.53 11.38 -15.65
CA LYS A 97 18.98 11.37 -17.06
C LYS A 97 19.14 9.93 -17.55
N TYR A 98 18.47 9.62 -18.65
CA TYR A 98 18.53 8.33 -19.31
C TYR A 98 19.78 8.19 -20.17
N ASP A 99 20.39 7.00 -20.19
CA ASP A 99 21.61 6.70 -20.94
C ASP A 99 21.39 6.27 -22.39
N GLY A 100 20.14 6.27 -22.84
CA GLY A 100 19.75 5.89 -24.22
C GLY A 100 19.45 4.40 -24.40
N VAL A 101 19.85 3.52 -23.46
CA VAL A 101 19.69 2.06 -23.60
C VAL A 101 19.24 1.35 -22.31
N GLY A 102 19.19 2.05 -21.17
CA GLY A 102 18.75 1.52 -19.87
C GLY A 102 19.79 0.63 -19.17
N ARG A 103 21.07 0.85 -19.38
CA ARG A 103 22.14 0.13 -18.66
C ARG A 103 22.32 0.64 -17.24
N THR A 104 22.16 1.94 -17.06
CA THR A 104 22.42 2.62 -15.77
C THR A 104 21.14 3.00 -15.05
N VAL A 105 20.06 3.33 -15.78
CA VAL A 105 18.79 3.71 -15.19
C VAL A 105 17.61 3.29 -16.08
N ARG A 106 16.55 2.80 -15.46
CA ARG A 106 15.30 2.37 -16.12
C ARG A 106 14.08 2.80 -15.33
N ASN A 107 12.90 2.65 -15.91
CA ASN A 107 11.63 2.64 -15.20
C ASN A 107 11.20 1.17 -14.97
N GLY A 108 10.56 0.90 -13.84
CA GLY A 108 10.14 -0.45 -13.48
C GLY A 108 9.02 -0.97 -14.39
N LEU A 109 9.11 -2.25 -14.76
CA LEU A 109 8.08 -2.98 -15.47
C LEU A 109 7.64 -4.18 -14.64
N ASN A 110 6.34 -4.47 -14.61
CA ASN A 110 5.78 -5.64 -13.98
C ASN A 110 4.74 -6.29 -14.91
N PHE A 111 5.04 -7.46 -15.40
CA PHE A 111 4.11 -8.25 -16.21
C PHE A 111 3.24 -9.08 -15.26
N THR A 112 1.93 -8.89 -15.31
CA THR A 112 1.03 -9.54 -14.35
C THR A 112 -0.08 -10.30 -15.05
N GLU A 113 -0.08 -11.62 -14.90
CA GLU A 113 -1.16 -12.49 -15.34
C GLU A 113 -2.23 -12.61 -14.25
N ARG A 114 -3.46 -12.32 -14.58
CA ARG A 114 -4.59 -12.52 -13.66
C ARG A 114 -4.85 -13.99 -13.43
N GLY A 115 -5.19 -14.34 -12.18
CA GLY A 115 -5.66 -15.68 -11.85
C GLY A 115 -7.08 -15.94 -12.35
N PHE A 116 -7.41 -17.20 -12.63
CA PHE A 116 -8.78 -17.62 -12.94
C PHE A 116 -9.01 -19.08 -12.53
N GLY A 117 -10.02 -19.35 -11.73
CA GLY A 117 -10.36 -20.69 -11.26
C GLY A 117 -9.17 -21.38 -10.57
N VAL A 118 -8.68 -22.47 -11.15
CA VAL A 118 -7.51 -23.22 -10.64
C VAL A 118 -6.17 -22.61 -11.04
N ARG A 119 -6.16 -21.64 -11.95
CA ARG A 119 -4.94 -21.01 -12.43
C ARG A 119 -4.60 -19.82 -11.55
N ALA A 120 -3.54 -19.93 -10.76
CA ALA A 120 -3.05 -18.84 -9.93
C ALA A 120 -2.61 -17.63 -10.77
N ALA A 121 -2.72 -16.43 -10.18
CA ALA A 121 -2.09 -15.23 -10.72
C ALA A 121 -0.57 -15.42 -10.74
N ALA A 122 0.11 -14.87 -11.76
CA ALA A 122 1.55 -14.92 -11.88
C ALA A 122 2.12 -13.54 -12.22
N GLY A 123 3.29 -13.23 -11.71
CA GLY A 123 3.99 -11.98 -11.98
C GLY A 123 5.41 -12.24 -12.48
N CYS A 124 5.87 -11.37 -13.40
CA CYS A 124 7.26 -11.30 -13.82
C CYS A 124 7.71 -9.85 -13.73
N SER A 125 8.57 -9.56 -12.76
CA SER A 125 9.08 -8.20 -12.52
C SER A 125 10.38 -7.95 -13.28
N ASP A 126 10.48 -6.84 -13.98
CA ASP A 126 11.72 -6.31 -14.56
C ASP A 126 12.00 -4.93 -13.96
N ARG A 127 12.56 -4.94 -12.74
CA ARG A 127 12.73 -3.80 -11.84
C ARG A 127 14.20 -3.54 -11.43
N GLY A 128 15.16 -4.10 -12.16
CA GLY A 128 16.57 -3.83 -11.89
C GLY A 128 16.97 -2.43 -12.35
N TYR A 129 17.83 -1.74 -11.58
CA TYR A 129 18.36 -0.41 -11.90
C TYR A 129 17.30 0.66 -12.16
N THR A 130 16.13 0.58 -11.51
CA THR A 130 15.13 1.63 -11.64
C THR A 130 15.62 2.94 -11.02
N ALA A 131 15.14 4.07 -11.55
CA ALA A 131 15.55 5.39 -11.03
C ALA A 131 15.28 5.51 -9.53
N VAL A 132 14.12 5.03 -9.08
CA VAL A 132 13.71 5.07 -7.68
C VAL A 132 14.54 4.14 -6.79
N SER A 133 14.98 2.97 -7.29
CA SER A 133 15.85 2.07 -6.53
C SER A 133 17.26 2.62 -6.30
N GLN A 134 17.64 3.68 -7.00
CA GLN A 134 18.94 4.37 -6.89
C GLN A 134 18.85 5.64 -6.03
N LEU A 135 17.71 5.91 -5.42
CA LEU A 135 17.62 7.00 -4.44
C LEU A 135 18.55 6.74 -3.26
N ALA A 136 19.17 7.79 -2.79
CA ALA A 136 20.05 7.79 -1.62
C ALA A 136 19.64 8.91 -0.66
N ALA A 137 19.95 8.74 0.62
CA ALA A 137 19.74 9.77 1.64
C ALA A 137 20.36 11.12 1.22
N GLY A 138 19.70 12.23 1.57
CA GLY A 138 20.09 13.59 1.20
C GLY A 138 19.68 14.02 -0.22
N GLN A 139 19.03 13.18 -1.00
CA GLN A 139 18.62 13.54 -2.37
C GLN A 139 17.21 14.15 -2.47
N ILE A 140 16.41 14.06 -1.41
CA ILE A 140 15.04 14.59 -1.33
C ILE A 140 15.01 15.70 -0.27
N ASP A 141 14.38 16.81 -0.59
CA ASP A 141 14.17 17.92 0.34
C ASP A 141 12.95 17.67 1.24
N TRP A 142 13.14 16.84 2.26
CA TRP A 142 12.11 16.52 3.24
C TRP A 142 11.69 17.73 4.07
N GLN A 143 12.58 18.73 4.25
CA GLN A 143 12.27 19.97 4.93
C GLN A 143 11.22 20.77 4.16
N LYS A 144 11.34 20.83 2.84
CA LYS A 144 10.32 21.43 1.97
C LYS A 144 8.97 20.72 2.13
N ILE A 145 8.96 19.39 2.07
CA ILE A 145 7.73 18.58 2.08
C ILE A 145 7.01 18.68 3.44
N PHE A 146 7.71 18.46 4.55
CA PHE A 146 7.05 18.31 5.86
C PHE A 146 6.97 19.62 6.67
N ALA A 147 7.95 20.53 6.51
CA ALA A 147 7.94 21.80 7.25
C ALA A 147 7.28 22.93 6.48
N GLN A 148 7.66 23.12 5.20
CA GLN A 148 7.18 24.28 4.44
C GLN A 148 5.81 24.06 3.81
N GLU A 149 5.62 22.91 3.11
CA GLU A 149 4.34 22.56 2.50
C GLU A 149 3.39 21.94 3.52
N GLY A 150 3.90 21.09 4.39
CA GLY A 150 3.15 20.36 5.40
C GLY A 150 2.41 19.14 4.82
N SER A 151 2.47 18.03 5.56
CA SER A 151 1.67 16.85 5.31
C SER A 151 1.05 16.34 6.60
N ARG A 152 -0.21 15.92 6.56
CA ARG A 152 -0.89 15.31 7.71
C ARG A 152 -0.49 13.86 7.90
N TRP A 153 -0.17 13.18 6.78
CA TRP A 153 0.16 11.77 6.73
C TRP A 153 1.32 11.49 5.79
N PHE A 154 2.20 10.58 6.17
CA PHE A 154 3.25 10.02 5.33
C PHE A 154 3.07 8.51 5.20
N HIS A 155 3.15 7.97 4.00
CA HIS A 155 3.00 6.54 3.73
C HIS A 155 4.17 6.01 2.93
N THR A 156 4.74 4.89 3.38
CA THR A 156 5.73 4.11 2.64
C THR A 156 5.61 2.63 3.02
N GLY A 157 6.45 1.76 2.45
CA GLY A 157 6.30 0.33 2.70
C GLY A 157 7.56 -0.50 2.48
N GLY A 158 7.44 -1.78 2.80
CA GLY A 158 8.51 -2.76 2.69
C GLY A 158 8.94 -3.05 1.26
N ILE A 159 8.08 -2.78 0.26
CA ILE A 159 8.49 -2.86 -1.15
C ILE A 159 9.54 -1.80 -1.46
N PHE A 160 9.28 -0.53 -1.10
CA PHE A 160 10.27 0.54 -1.29
C PHE A 160 11.57 0.25 -0.54
N ALA A 161 11.47 -0.16 0.73
CA ALA A 161 12.64 -0.50 1.54
C ALA A 161 13.45 -1.69 0.96
N ALA A 162 12.83 -2.56 0.17
CA ALA A 162 13.48 -3.74 -0.42
C ALA A 162 14.09 -3.49 -1.81
N LEU A 163 13.94 -2.29 -2.41
CA LEU A 163 14.37 -2.05 -3.78
C LEU A 163 15.90 -2.07 -3.95
N SER A 164 16.65 -1.64 -2.93
CA SER A 164 18.12 -1.61 -2.97
C SER A 164 18.73 -1.51 -1.56
N ALA A 165 20.04 -1.44 -1.48
CA ALA A 165 20.75 -1.24 -0.21
C ALA A 165 20.59 0.19 0.35
N THR A 166 20.23 1.19 -0.48
CA THR A 166 20.13 2.60 -0.07
C THR A 166 18.71 3.05 0.27
N THR A 167 17.68 2.38 -0.29
CA THR A 167 16.28 2.78 -0.07
C THR A 167 15.79 2.69 1.37
N PRO A 168 16.28 1.77 2.24
CA PRO A 168 15.97 1.81 3.68
C PRO A 168 16.41 3.12 4.36
N GLU A 169 17.58 3.64 4.00
CA GLU A 169 18.09 4.89 4.57
C GLU A 169 17.25 6.10 4.14
N VAL A 170 16.79 6.11 2.88
CA VAL A 170 15.86 7.13 2.38
C VAL A 170 14.51 7.07 3.12
N ALA A 171 13.99 5.87 3.36
CA ALA A 171 12.75 5.68 4.13
C ALA A 171 12.92 6.18 5.58
N ALA A 172 14.03 5.83 6.23
CA ALA A 172 14.34 6.27 7.59
C ALA A 172 14.46 7.81 7.68
N GLU A 173 15.19 8.42 6.74
CA GLU A 173 15.34 9.88 6.65
C GLU A 173 13.98 10.58 6.48
N ALA A 174 13.12 10.06 5.62
CA ALA A 174 11.77 10.57 5.41
C ALA A 174 10.90 10.47 6.67
N MET A 175 10.91 9.29 7.33
CA MET A 175 10.16 9.05 8.56
C MET A 175 10.64 9.97 9.70
N ASP A 176 11.95 10.15 9.87
CA ASP A 176 12.52 11.05 10.86
C ASP A 176 12.10 12.50 10.61
N ALA A 177 12.11 12.95 9.36
CA ALA A 177 11.63 14.28 8.99
C ALA A 177 10.11 14.43 9.25
N ALA A 178 9.30 13.46 8.86
CA ALA A 178 7.87 13.45 9.10
C ALA A 178 7.53 13.54 10.61
N ARG A 179 8.19 12.74 11.45
CA ARG A 179 7.99 12.78 12.93
C ARG A 179 8.34 14.11 13.54
N ARG A 180 9.47 14.73 13.13
CA ARG A 180 9.87 16.06 13.64
C ARG A 180 8.81 17.12 13.39
N HIS A 181 7.97 16.95 12.37
CA HIS A 181 6.92 17.91 12.01
C HIS A 181 5.51 17.44 12.39
N GLY A 182 5.37 16.38 13.20
CA GLY A 182 4.08 15.90 13.70
C GLY A 182 3.19 15.25 12.64
N THR A 183 3.79 14.79 11.54
CA THR A 183 3.12 14.02 10.48
C THR A 183 2.96 12.56 10.94
N TRP A 184 1.75 11.99 10.85
CA TRP A 184 1.54 10.57 11.12
C TRP A 184 2.16 9.70 10.03
N ILE A 185 2.68 8.55 10.43
CA ILE A 185 3.42 7.65 9.55
C ILE A 185 2.71 6.29 9.50
N SER A 186 2.34 5.86 8.30
CA SER A 186 1.93 4.47 8.07
C SER A 186 3.00 3.71 7.27
N TYR A 187 3.12 2.44 7.58
CA TYR A 187 4.03 1.52 6.92
C TYR A 187 3.31 0.21 6.59
N ASP A 188 3.26 -0.12 5.30
CA ASP A 188 2.80 -1.43 4.84
C ASP A 188 3.99 -2.37 4.74
N LEU A 189 4.00 -3.44 5.54
CA LEU A 189 5.08 -4.43 5.57
C LEU A 189 5.32 -5.07 4.20
N ASN A 190 4.26 -5.38 3.49
CA ASN A 190 4.20 -5.79 2.09
C ASN A 190 5.44 -6.58 1.63
N TYR A 191 5.76 -7.64 2.36
CA TYR A 191 6.97 -8.44 2.15
C TYR A 191 7.02 -9.06 0.75
N ARG A 192 8.16 -8.96 0.10
CA ARG A 192 8.42 -9.59 -1.20
C ARG A 192 9.75 -10.33 -1.17
N GLU A 193 9.69 -11.66 -1.04
CA GLU A 193 10.87 -12.51 -0.98
C GLU A 193 11.83 -12.25 -2.15
N SER A 194 11.28 -12.07 -3.36
CA SER A 194 12.07 -11.84 -4.58
C SER A 194 12.95 -10.59 -4.51
N LEU A 195 12.48 -9.51 -3.88
CA LEU A 195 13.25 -8.28 -3.68
C LEU A 195 14.31 -8.46 -2.60
N TRP A 196 13.93 -9.04 -1.46
CA TRP A 196 14.85 -9.25 -0.35
C TRP A 196 15.92 -10.28 -0.66
N LYS A 197 15.64 -11.31 -1.47
CA LYS A 197 16.62 -12.32 -1.88
C LYS A 197 17.85 -11.70 -2.52
N ALA A 198 17.69 -10.64 -3.30
CA ALA A 198 18.79 -9.87 -3.89
C ALA A 198 19.49 -8.92 -2.89
N ASN A 199 18.83 -8.59 -1.77
CA ASN A 199 19.27 -7.59 -0.79
C ASN A 199 19.46 -8.21 0.62
N GLY A 200 20.12 -9.35 0.73
CA GLY A 200 20.49 -9.97 2.02
C GLY A 200 19.46 -10.90 2.64
N GLY A 201 18.37 -11.22 1.93
CA GLY A 201 17.39 -12.24 2.32
C GLY A 201 16.52 -11.88 3.52
N LYS A 202 15.88 -12.90 4.11
CA LYS A 202 14.92 -12.75 5.22
C LYS A 202 15.54 -12.08 6.45
N GLN A 203 16.79 -12.39 6.80
CA GLN A 203 17.45 -11.78 7.95
C GLN A 203 17.61 -10.27 7.78
N GLN A 204 18.02 -9.82 6.60
CA GLN A 204 18.12 -8.40 6.29
C GLN A 204 16.74 -7.73 6.26
N ALA A 205 15.73 -8.37 5.69
CA ALA A 205 14.35 -7.91 5.71
C ALA A 205 13.88 -7.65 7.14
N THR A 206 14.05 -8.63 8.03
CA THR A 206 13.64 -8.50 9.43
C THR A 206 14.41 -7.36 10.13
N ARG A 207 15.72 -7.26 9.93
CA ARG A 207 16.53 -6.19 10.53
C ARG A 207 16.03 -4.81 10.10
N VAL A 208 15.87 -4.60 8.79
CA VAL A 208 15.45 -3.31 8.22
C VAL A 208 14.04 -2.94 8.64
N ASN A 209 13.08 -3.85 8.49
CA ASN A 209 11.68 -3.54 8.83
C ASN A 209 11.52 -3.25 10.34
N ARG A 210 12.20 -4.00 11.21
CA ARG A 210 12.17 -3.74 12.68
C ARG A 210 12.77 -2.38 13.04
N GLU A 211 13.76 -1.91 12.30
CA GLU A 211 14.34 -0.57 12.48
C GLU A 211 13.34 0.52 12.04
N LEU A 212 12.75 0.39 10.85
CA LEU A 212 11.80 1.35 10.31
C LEU A 212 10.51 1.43 11.14
N VAL A 213 9.98 0.30 11.60
CA VAL A 213 8.74 0.24 12.40
C VAL A 213 8.83 1.05 13.69
N ARG A 214 10.02 1.32 14.23
CA ARG A 214 10.22 2.20 15.40
C ARG A 214 9.77 3.64 15.17
N ASN A 215 9.54 4.02 13.90
CA ASN A 215 9.06 5.35 13.53
C ASN A 215 7.58 5.37 13.09
N VAL A 216 6.87 4.24 13.13
CA VAL A 216 5.56 4.06 12.55
C VAL A 216 4.45 4.27 13.57
N ASP A 217 3.39 5.00 13.21
CA ASP A 217 2.16 5.14 14.00
C ASP A 217 1.12 4.08 13.62
N VAL A 218 1.02 3.76 12.31
CA VAL A 218 0.04 2.79 11.77
C VAL A 218 0.78 1.73 10.97
N LEU A 219 0.78 0.52 11.48
CA LEU A 219 1.43 -0.63 10.84
C LEU A 219 0.39 -1.46 10.10
N ILE A 220 0.68 -1.78 8.85
CA ILE A 220 -0.22 -2.55 7.99
C ILE A 220 0.51 -3.78 7.47
N GLY A 221 -0.20 -4.87 7.33
CA GLY A 221 0.33 -6.11 6.78
C GLY A 221 -0.65 -7.25 6.92
N ASN A 222 -0.40 -8.33 6.20
CA ASN A 222 -1.08 -9.59 6.40
C ASN A 222 -0.23 -10.52 7.30
N GLU A 223 -0.72 -11.70 7.60
CA GLU A 223 -0.06 -12.71 8.41
C GLU A 223 1.36 -13.05 7.95
N GLU A 224 1.51 -13.29 6.64
CA GLU A 224 2.81 -13.62 6.03
C GLU A 224 3.80 -12.46 6.20
N ASP A 225 3.32 -11.23 6.07
CA ASP A 225 4.13 -10.03 6.23
C ASP A 225 4.67 -9.90 7.66
N PHE A 226 3.85 -10.10 8.70
CA PHE A 226 4.30 -10.05 10.09
C PHE A 226 5.34 -11.12 10.40
N THR A 227 5.15 -12.33 9.87
CA THR A 227 6.09 -13.44 10.05
C THR A 227 7.39 -13.20 9.29
N ALA A 228 7.31 -12.82 8.01
CA ALA A 228 8.49 -12.74 7.16
C ALA A 228 9.28 -11.44 7.37
N ALA A 229 8.60 -10.30 7.57
CA ALA A 229 9.27 -9.01 7.71
C ALA A 229 9.66 -8.67 9.16
N LEU A 230 8.91 -9.15 10.18
CA LEU A 230 9.17 -8.79 11.57
C LEU A 230 9.54 -9.98 12.46
N GLY A 231 9.30 -11.22 12.02
CA GLY A 231 9.57 -12.43 12.79
C GLY A 231 8.51 -12.73 13.86
N PHE A 232 7.27 -12.21 13.71
CA PHE A 232 6.15 -12.53 14.59
C PHE A 232 5.26 -13.57 13.93
N GLU A 233 5.26 -14.78 14.46
CA GLU A 233 4.43 -15.86 13.93
C GLU A 233 3.00 -15.77 14.50
N VAL A 234 2.01 -16.06 13.64
CA VAL A 234 0.63 -16.32 14.04
C VAL A 234 0.52 -17.80 14.37
N GLU A 235 0.13 -18.10 15.60
CA GLU A 235 0.00 -19.48 16.08
C GLU A 235 -1.32 -20.10 15.60
N ASN A 236 -1.29 -21.36 15.12
CA ASN A 236 -2.46 -22.15 14.73
C ASN A 236 -3.37 -21.50 13.68
N THR A 237 -2.85 -21.31 12.48
CA THR A 237 -3.66 -20.94 11.31
C THR A 237 -4.24 -22.22 10.67
N ASP A 238 -5.51 -22.51 10.94
CA ASP A 238 -6.29 -23.47 10.17
C ASP A 238 -6.88 -22.82 8.92
N GLU A 239 -7.21 -23.60 7.87
CA GLU A 239 -7.71 -23.11 6.58
C GLU A 239 -9.06 -22.38 6.62
N HIS A 240 -9.68 -22.23 7.80
CA HIS A 240 -10.96 -21.56 7.99
C HIS A 240 -10.83 -20.44 9.04
N LEU A 241 -11.20 -19.20 8.66
CA LEU A 241 -11.28 -18.03 9.55
C LEU A 241 -12.25 -18.32 10.72
N SER A 242 -11.73 -18.89 11.78
CA SER A 242 -12.48 -19.20 13.02
C SER A 242 -12.22 -18.14 14.09
N GLN A 243 -13.01 -18.14 15.16
CA GLN A 243 -12.76 -17.29 16.34
C GLN A 243 -11.35 -17.53 16.93
N LEU A 244 -10.83 -18.76 16.81
CA LEU A 244 -9.48 -19.12 17.25
C LEU A 244 -8.40 -18.39 16.43
N GLU A 245 -8.62 -18.14 15.14
CA GLU A 245 -7.68 -17.38 14.30
C GLU A 245 -7.66 -15.91 14.68
N ILE A 246 -8.80 -15.28 14.92
CA ILE A 246 -8.88 -13.88 15.36
C ILE A 246 -8.13 -13.68 16.68
N ASP A 247 -8.24 -14.62 17.63
CA ASP A 247 -7.49 -14.58 18.90
C ASP A 247 -5.99 -14.78 18.67
N SER A 248 -5.58 -15.56 17.68
CA SER A 248 -4.17 -15.73 17.32
C SER A 248 -3.61 -14.44 16.69
N TYR A 249 -4.36 -13.77 15.83
CA TYR A 249 -4.00 -12.43 15.34
C TYR A 249 -3.90 -11.42 16.48
N ARG A 250 -4.84 -11.43 17.43
CA ARG A 250 -4.79 -10.57 18.62
C ARG A 250 -3.48 -10.77 19.39
N ARG A 251 -3.13 -12.00 19.72
CA ARG A 251 -1.88 -12.31 20.45
C ARG A 251 -0.63 -11.87 19.67
N MET A 252 -0.60 -12.10 18.38
CA MET A 252 0.49 -11.64 17.53
C MET A 252 0.61 -10.12 17.55
N ILE A 253 -0.50 -9.39 17.36
CA ILE A 253 -0.53 -7.92 17.39
C ILE A 253 -0.10 -7.39 18.75
N GLU A 254 -0.56 -7.98 19.85
CA GLU A 254 -0.16 -7.58 21.22
C GLU A 254 1.36 -7.75 21.44
N ARG A 255 1.97 -8.80 20.87
CA ARG A 255 3.44 -8.94 20.86
C ARG A 255 4.13 -7.84 20.04
N VAL A 256 3.59 -7.51 18.88
CA VAL A 256 4.11 -6.42 18.03
C VAL A 256 4.10 -5.09 18.79
N VAL A 257 2.95 -4.70 19.35
CA VAL A 257 2.84 -3.40 20.04
C VAL A 257 3.57 -3.36 21.37
N SER A 258 3.77 -4.51 22.03
CA SER A 258 4.63 -4.62 23.20
C SER A 258 6.10 -4.32 22.86
N GLU A 259 6.55 -4.76 21.69
CA GLU A 259 7.93 -4.49 21.23
C GLU A 259 8.09 -3.12 20.57
N PHE A 260 7.03 -2.64 19.90
CA PHE A 260 7.00 -1.34 19.23
C PHE A 260 5.91 -0.43 19.81
N PRO A 261 6.12 0.13 21.02
CA PRO A 261 5.09 0.91 21.73
C PRO A 261 4.71 2.24 21.05
N ASN A 262 5.46 2.65 20.03
CA ASN A 262 5.11 3.77 19.17
C ASN A 262 3.96 3.45 18.19
N VAL A 263 3.74 2.18 17.87
CA VAL A 263 2.65 1.75 16.98
C VAL A 263 1.32 1.89 17.70
N LYS A 264 0.47 2.76 17.16
CA LYS A 264 -0.85 3.09 17.73
C LYS A 264 -1.95 2.21 17.15
N ILE A 265 -1.84 1.91 15.86
CA ILE A 265 -2.83 1.12 15.12
C ILE A 265 -2.11 0.04 14.33
N VAL A 266 -2.65 -1.17 14.35
CA VAL A 266 -2.25 -2.28 13.47
C VAL A 266 -3.45 -2.68 12.64
N GLY A 267 -3.32 -2.60 11.31
CA GLY A 267 -4.35 -3.01 10.34
C GLY A 267 -3.92 -4.29 9.63
N THR A 268 -4.83 -5.26 9.53
CA THR A 268 -4.56 -6.54 8.88
C THR A 268 -5.72 -6.95 7.98
N THR A 269 -5.42 -7.27 6.73
CA THR A 269 -6.40 -7.89 5.83
C THR A 269 -6.41 -9.40 6.04
N LEU A 270 -7.61 -9.97 6.09
CA LEU A 270 -7.85 -11.39 6.25
C LEU A 270 -8.40 -11.94 4.93
N ARG A 271 -7.75 -12.96 4.41
CA ARG A 271 -8.13 -13.52 3.12
C ARG A 271 -7.98 -15.04 3.12
N ASN A 272 -9.05 -15.73 2.72
CA ASN A 272 -9.00 -17.15 2.40
C ASN A 272 -9.28 -17.33 0.89
N ALA A 273 -8.30 -17.85 0.14
CA ALA A 273 -8.41 -18.06 -1.29
C ALA A 273 -9.11 -19.41 -1.58
N ARG A 274 -10.38 -19.38 -1.91
CA ARG A 274 -11.12 -20.58 -2.35
C ARG A 274 -10.68 -21.05 -3.74
N THR A 275 -10.53 -20.09 -4.65
CA THR A 275 -9.95 -20.23 -5.99
C THR A 275 -9.19 -18.98 -6.35
N ALA A 276 -8.54 -18.93 -7.50
CA ALA A 276 -7.86 -17.72 -7.96
C ALA A 276 -8.82 -16.54 -8.23
N SER A 277 -10.12 -16.82 -8.48
CA SER A 277 -11.16 -15.84 -8.78
C SER A 277 -12.27 -15.78 -7.72
N ALA A 278 -12.14 -16.45 -6.58
CA ALA A 278 -13.10 -16.39 -5.47
C ALA A 278 -12.38 -16.46 -4.12
N ASN A 279 -12.50 -15.42 -3.32
CA ASN A 279 -11.87 -15.33 -2.01
C ASN A 279 -12.90 -14.94 -0.93
N ASP A 280 -12.66 -15.36 0.30
CA ASP A 280 -13.25 -14.70 1.45
C ASP A 280 -12.39 -13.48 1.79
N TRP A 281 -13.03 -12.38 2.14
CA TRP A 281 -12.37 -11.11 2.38
C TRP A 281 -12.95 -10.39 3.58
N SER A 282 -12.08 -9.99 4.49
CA SER A 282 -12.39 -9.12 5.62
C SER A 282 -11.10 -8.42 6.10
N ALA A 283 -11.21 -7.62 7.14
CA ALA A 283 -10.08 -6.96 7.76
C ALA A 283 -10.32 -6.76 9.26
N ILE A 284 -9.23 -6.65 10.00
CA ILE A 284 -9.23 -6.26 11.40
C ILE A 284 -8.29 -5.06 11.60
N ALA A 285 -8.59 -4.26 12.62
CA ALA A 285 -7.69 -3.23 13.11
C ALA A 285 -7.64 -3.27 14.63
N TRP A 286 -6.45 -3.08 15.19
CA TRP A 286 -6.20 -3.03 16.63
C TRP A 286 -5.83 -1.61 17.07
N HIS A 287 -6.35 -1.17 18.19
CA HIS A 287 -5.97 0.08 18.85
C HIS A 287 -6.27 -0.03 20.36
N ASP A 288 -5.31 0.36 21.19
CA ASP A 288 -5.45 0.46 22.65
C ASP A 288 -6.13 -0.78 23.30
N GLY A 289 -5.61 -1.97 23.02
CA GLY A 289 -6.12 -3.23 23.57
C GLY A 289 -7.42 -3.75 22.94
N LYS A 290 -8.01 -3.02 21.98
CA LYS A 290 -9.26 -3.41 21.33
C LYS A 290 -9.04 -3.80 19.88
N LEU A 291 -9.77 -4.83 19.45
CA LEU A 291 -9.81 -5.28 18.06
C LEU A 291 -11.16 -4.90 17.44
N TYR A 292 -11.10 -4.34 16.25
CA TYR A 292 -12.23 -3.94 15.43
C TYR A 292 -12.23 -4.76 14.14
N GLY A 293 -13.36 -5.33 13.77
CA GLY A 293 -13.49 -6.16 12.57
C GLY A 293 -14.40 -5.54 11.53
N SER A 294 -14.09 -5.73 10.25
CA SER A 294 -15.00 -5.39 9.16
C SER A 294 -16.07 -6.46 8.96
N ILE A 295 -17.07 -6.14 8.13
CA ILE A 295 -18.02 -7.13 7.63
C ILE A 295 -17.25 -8.19 6.83
N GLU A 296 -17.54 -9.48 7.08
CA GLU A 296 -17.03 -10.57 6.29
C GLU A 296 -17.72 -10.64 4.92
N ARG A 297 -16.95 -10.86 3.87
CA ARG A 297 -17.42 -10.99 2.48
C ARG A 297 -17.00 -12.35 1.95
N PRO A 298 -17.77 -13.42 2.29
CA PRO A 298 -17.47 -14.76 1.84
C PRO A 298 -17.71 -14.90 0.33
N GLY A 299 -16.83 -15.62 -0.36
CA GLY A 299 -16.97 -15.93 -1.78
C GLY A 299 -16.96 -14.70 -2.68
N LEU A 300 -16.25 -13.64 -2.32
CA LEU A 300 -16.08 -12.45 -3.17
C LEU A 300 -15.49 -12.86 -4.52
N GLU A 301 -16.21 -12.56 -5.59
CA GLU A 301 -15.75 -12.78 -6.97
C GLU A 301 -14.69 -11.73 -7.32
N ILE A 302 -13.52 -12.21 -7.75
CA ILE A 302 -12.34 -11.40 -8.00
C ILE A 302 -12.05 -11.37 -9.49
N TYR A 303 -12.02 -10.18 -10.04
CA TYR A 303 -11.55 -9.93 -11.41
C TYR A 303 -10.02 -9.78 -11.45
N ASP A 304 -9.46 -9.01 -10.52
CA ASP A 304 -8.02 -8.82 -10.33
C ASP A 304 -7.71 -8.63 -8.84
N ARG A 305 -6.82 -9.46 -8.30
CA ARG A 305 -6.51 -9.43 -6.87
C ARG A 305 -5.53 -8.34 -6.45
N ILE A 306 -4.82 -7.74 -7.41
CA ILE A 306 -3.79 -6.73 -7.14
C ILE A 306 -4.45 -5.43 -6.68
N GLY A 307 -3.81 -4.70 -5.77
CA GLY A 307 -4.29 -3.42 -5.26
C GLY A 307 -5.38 -3.49 -4.18
N GLY A 308 -5.91 -4.70 -3.86
CA GLY A 308 -6.89 -4.84 -2.78
C GLY A 308 -6.35 -4.42 -1.41
N GLY A 309 -5.10 -4.77 -1.09
CA GLY A 309 -4.40 -4.34 0.14
C GLY A 309 -4.15 -2.83 0.16
N ASP A 310 -3.66 -2.26 -0.95
CA ASP A 310 -3.40 -0.82 -1.06
C ASP A 310 -4.70 -0.01 -0.94
N SER A 311 -5.80 -0.53 -1.51
CA SER A 311 -7.13 0.07 -1.38
C SER A 311 -7.68 -0.04 0.04
N PHE A 312 -7.45 -1.17 0.73
CA PHE A 312 -7.73 -1.27 2.17
C PHE A 312 -6.96 -0.20 2.96
N CYS A 313 -5.66 -0.07 2.70
CA CYS A 313 -4.82 0.92 3.35
C CYS A 313 -5.36 2.35 3.12
N SER A 314 -5.70 2.71 1.88
CA SER A 314 -6.23 4.04 1.57
C SER A 314 -7.57 4.32 2.26
N GLY A 315 -8.50 3.36 2.32
CA GLY A 315 -9.77 3.52 3.02
C GLY A 315 -9.63 3.62 4.53
N LEU A 316 -8.72 2.85 5.14
CA LEU A 316 -8.36 2.96 6.55
C LEU A 316 -7.80 4.35 6.87
N ILE A 317 -6.82 4.81 6.10
CA ILE A 317 -6.20 6.14 6.25
C ILE A 317 -7.25 7.26 6.06
N TYR A 318 -8.14 7.13 5.07
CA TYR A 318 -9.22 8.09 4.85
C TYR A 318 -10.11 8.23 6.09
N GLY A 319 -10.55 7.11 6.68
CA GLY A 319 -11.36 7.14 7.90
C GLY A 319 -10.67 7.87 9.05
N LEU A 320 -9.38 7.62 9.26
CA LEU A 320 -8.59 8.28 10.29
C LEU A 320 -8.37 9.78 9.99
N LEU A 321 -8.05 10.16 8.75
CA LEU A 321 -7.86 11.55 8.32
C LEU A 321 -9.14 12.38 8.40
N THR A 322 -10.31 11.76 8.33
CA THR A 322 -11.63 12.40 8.43
C THR A 322 -12.27 12.26 9.81
N ASP A 323 -11.49 11.85 10.82
CA ASP A 323 -11.86 11.78 12.23
C ASP A 323 -13.00 10.78 12.54
N HIS A 324 -13.18 9.76 11.68
CA HIS A 324 -14.02 8.62 11.98
C HIS A 324 -13.41 7.72 13.06
N ASP A 325 -14.23 6.89 13.71
CA ASP A 325 -13.72 5.86 14.61
C ASP A 325 -13.06 4.71 13.83
N LEU A 326 -12.29 3.90 14.55
CA LEU A 326 -11.53 2.82 13.93
C LEU A 326 -12.44 1.72 13.36
N GLN A 327 -13.64 1.52 13.94
CA GLN A 327 -14.64 0.58 13.40
C GLN A 327 -15.10 1.01 12.00
N TRP A 328 -15.38 2.31 11.82
CA TRP A 328 -15.75 2.86 10.53
C TRP A 328 -14.55 2.80 9.55
N ALA A 329 -13.37 3.16 10.02
CA ALA A 329 -12.18 3.20 9.19
C ALA A 329 -11.77 1.82 8.66
N VAL A 330 -11.83 0.76 9.48
CA VAL A 330 -11.52 -0.61 9.04
C VAL A 330 -12.56 -1.14 8.05
N GLU A 331 -13.84 -0.83 8.26
CA GLU A 331 -14.90 -1.21 7.33
C GLU A 331 -14.75 -0.46 5.99
N CYS A 332 -14.44 0.83 6.00
CA CYS A 332 -14.17 1.63 4.80
C CYS A 332 -12.99 1.03 4.01
N GLY A 333 -11.91 0.68 4.68
CA GLY A 333 -10.77 0.00 4.06
C GLY A 333 -11.15 -1.33 3.43
N ALA A 334 -11.85 -2.18 4.17
CA ALA A 334 -12.27 -3.50 3.68
C ALA A 334 -13.24 -3.41 2.48
N ALA A 335 -14.18 -2.46 2.51
CA ALA A 335 -15.11 -2.21 1.42
C ALA A 335 -14.40 -1.68 0.17
N HIS A 336 -13.45 -0.75 0.33
CA HIS A 336 -12.66 -0.21 -0.77
C HIS A 336 -11.75 -1.29 -1.38
N GLY A 337 -11.10 -2.13 -0.56
CA GLY A 337 -10.31 -3.26 -1.03
C GLY A 337 -11.12 -4.29 -1.81
N ALA A 338 -12.35 -4.60 -1.34
CA ALA A 338 -13.27 -5.48 -2.06
C ALA A 338 -13.63 -4.92 -3.44
N LEU A 339 -13.96 -3.62 -3.53
CA LEU A 339 -14.30 -2.96 -4.80
C LEU A 339 -13.11 -2.93 -5.76
N ALA A 340 -11.90 -2.65 -5.28
CA ALA A 340 -10.71 -2.64 -6.12
C ALA A 340 -10.49 -3.97 -6.83
N MET A 341 -10.77 -5.08 -6.17
CA MET A 341 -10.62 -6.42 -6.75
C MET A 341 -11.67 -6.77 -7.82
N THR A 342 -12.64 -5.91 -8.08
CA THR A 342 -13.68 -6.13 -9.13
C THR A 342 -13.34 -5.47 -10.47
N THR A 343 -12.22 -4.77 -10.56
CA THR A 343 -11.76 -4.07 -11.77
C THR A 343 -10.33 -4.48 -12.13
N PRO A 344 -9.90 -4.35 -13.40
CA PRO A 344 -8.53 -4.63 -13.79
C PRO A 344 -7.56 -3.52 -13.32
N GLY A 345 -6.30 -3.88 -13.14
CA GLY A 345 -5.24 -2.95 -12.75
C GLY A 345 -5.03 -2.89 -11.24
N ASP A 346 -3.96 -2.19 -10.84
CA ASP A 346 -3.54 -2.11 -9.43
C ASP A 346 -4.34 -1.07 -8.63
N VAL A 347 -5.03 -0.17 -9.31
CA VAL A 347 -5.65 1.02 -8.72
C VAL A 347 -7.17 0.93 -8.70
N SER A 348 -7.77 1.34 -7.60
CA SER A 348 -9.23 1.36 -7.48
C SER A 348 -9.87 2.36 -8.44
N MET A 349 -11.01 1.95 -9.02
CA MET A 349 -11.89 2.79 -9.83
C MET A 349 -13.17 3.20 -9.08
N ALA A 350 -13.29 2.84 -7.79
CA ALA A 350 -14.46 3.13 -6.97
C ALA A 350 -14.57 4.61 -6.63
N THR A 351 -15.80 5.05 -6.35
CA THR A 351 -16.10 6.35 -5.73
C THR A 351 -16.39 6.18 -4.24
N LEU A 352 -16.34 7.26 -3.45
CA LEU A 352 -16.75 7.22 -2.04
C LEU A 352 -18.18 6.67 -1.87
N ALA A 353 -19.10 7.05 -2.75
CA ALA A 353 -20.47 6.55 -2.71
C ALA A 353 -20.56 5.03 -2.94
N ASP A 354 -19.69 4.46 -3.77
CA ASP A 354 -19.61 3.01 -3.96
C ASP A 354 -19.12 2.32 -2.68
N VAL A 355 -18.07 2.87 -2.06
CA VAL A 355 -17.51 2.37 -0.80
C VAL A 355 -18.58 2.40 0.30
N GLU A 356 -19.26 3.53 0.52
CA GLU A 356 -20.30 3.67 1.53
C GLU A 356 -21.49 2.72 1.29
N ARG A 357 -21.83 2.44 0.04
CA ARG A 357 -22.86 1.46 -0.29
C ARG A 357 -22.45 0.04 0.11
N VAL A 358 -21.21 -0.35 -0.17
CA VAL A 358 -20.65 -1.67 0.19
C VAL A 358 -20.50 -1.81 1.71
N MET A 359 -20.12 -0.75 2.41
CA MET A 359 -20.08 -0.71 3.89
C MET A 359 -21.43 -1.01 4.53
N LYS A 360 -22.53 -0.65 3.87
CA LYS A 360 -23.91 -0.90 4.35
C LYS A 360 -24.45 -2.28 3.96
N GLY A 361 -23.60 -3.17 3.41
CA GLY A 361 -24.04 -4.47 2.91
C GLY A 361 -24.88 -4.39 1.62
N GLY A 362 -24.76 -3.29 0.88
CA GLY A 362 -25.49 -3.07 -0.38
C GLY A 362 -25.16 -4.15 -1.43
N GLY A 363 -26.20 -4.82 -1.94
CA GLY A 363 -26.05 -5.86 -2.95
C GLY A 363 -25.78 -5.33 -4.36
N ALA A 364 -25.42 -6.23 -5.28
CA ALA A 364 -25.08 -5.99 -6.69
C ALA A 364 -26.28 -5.55 -7.58
N ARG A 365 -27.33 -4.95 -7.01
CA ARG A 365 -28.44 -4.42 -7.82
C ARG A 365 -27.99 -3.17 -8.56
N VAL A 366 -28.48 -3.02 -9.80
CA VAL A 366 -28.17 -1.85 -10.65
C VAL A 366 -28.43 -0.56 -9.87
N ALA A 367 -27.37 0.24 -9.67
CA ALA A 367 -27.51 1.60 -9.17
C ALA A 367 -28.06 2.48 -10.31
N ARG A 368 -29.22 3.09 -10.10
CA ARG A 368 -29.85 4.06 -11.03
C ARG A 368 -29.73 5.46 -10.47
#